data_74a67dc3b4c3cf2591ac4b8864f9078f
#
_entry.id   74a67dc3b4c3cf2591ac4b8864f9078f
#
_cell.length_a   1.000
_cell.length_b   1.000
_cell.length_c   1.000
_cell.angle_alpha   90.00
_cell.angle_beta   90.00
_cell.angle_gamma   90.00
#
_symmetry.space_group_name_H-M   'P 1'
#
loop_
_entity.id
_entity.type
_entity.pdbx_description
1 polymer ?
#
loop_
_entity_poly.entity_id
_entity_poly.type
_entity_poly.pdbx_seq_one_letter_code
_entity_poly.pdbx_strand_id
1 'polypeptide(L)'
;APGKHILDALMERLGIGDKIFDVLVSKEDMVIFEKIQDVTRSIARADYDQLETQIEALEQLLEKKNRSNLYLQYLTFAKGMLKYGRGGTYEEVVKLFMDAIHMTLPNFDGVTPNENNLLTFHEIAIIDNIATMYAEQNMMEQALRLGYWLKQYMEKKFVDGKEKTARYPMILYNLCNWLGNMERYEEAKEIAEVGVNFC
;
A
#
# COMPACT_ATOMS: atom_id res chain seq x y z
N ALA A 1 -12.12 12.80 21.37
CA ALA A 1 -12.22 12.89 19.90
C ALA A 1 -11.30 11.82 19.30
N PRO A 2 -11.66 11.19 18.19
CA PRO A 2 -10.76 10.26 17.53
C PRO A 2 -9.50 11.00 17.09
N GLY A 3 -8.33 10.35 17.23
CA GLY A 3 -7.07 10.94 16.75
C GLY A 3 -7.09 11.18 15.23
N LYS A 4 -6.24 12.10 14.74
CA LYS A 4 -6.17 12.44 13.30
C LYS A 4 -6.07 11.19 12.42
N HIS A 5 -5.20 10.26 12.77
CA HIS A 5 -4.96 9.03 11.99
C HIS A 5 -6.22 8.17 11.80
N ILE A 6 -7.15 8.15 12.78
CA ILE A 6 -8.43 7.42 12.65
C ILE A 6 -9.35 8.17 11.69
N LEU A 7 -9.39 9.50 11.80
CA LEU A 7 -10.17 10.33 10.89
C LEU A 7 -9.65 10.22 9.46
N ASP A 8 -8.33 10.32 9.26
CA ASP A 8 -7.69 10.16 7.96
C ASP A 8 -8.05 8.80 7.34
N ALA A 9 -7.92 7.71 8.09
CA ALA A 9 -8.28 6.37 7.60
C ALA A 9 -9.78 6.26 7.24
N LEU A 10 -10.68 6.89 7.99
CA LEU A 10 -12.10 6.94 7.63
C LEU A 10 -12.32 7.72 6.34
N MET A 11 -11.65 8.86 6.18
CA MET A 11 -11.77 9.69 4.98
C MET A 11 -11.20 8.97 3.75
N GLU A 12 -10.04 8.29 3.87
CA GLU A 12 -9.47 7.46 2.82
C GLU A 12 -10.44 6.35 2.37
N ARG A 13 -11.08 5.68 3.33
CA ARG A 13 -12.10 4.64 3.04
C ARG A 13 -13.32 5.20 2.31
N LEU A 14 -13.64 6.47 2.52
CA LEU A 14 -14.67 7.21 1.79
C LEU A 14 -14.17 7.80 0.47
N GLY A 15 -12.90 7.56 0.12
CA GLY A 15 -12.26 8.07 -1.09
C GLY A 15 -11.91 9.57 -1.03
N ILE A 16 -11.91 10.16 0.15
CA ILE A 16 -11.64 11.60 0.34
C ILE A 16 -10.17 11.76 0.75
N GLY A 17 -9.42 12.54 -0.01
CA GLY A 17 -8.01 12.81 0.28
C GLY A 17 -7.79 13.84 1.40
N ASP A 18 -6.55 13.93 1.86
CA ASP A 18 -6.08 14.64 3.07
C ASP A 18 -6.45 16.12 3.22
N LYS A 19 -6.95 16.79 2.19
CA LYS A 19 -6.98 18.26 2.14
C LYS A 19 -8.02 18.95 3.02
N ILE A 20 -8.98 18.23 3.58
CA ILE A 20 -10.13 18.87 4.25
C ILE A 20 -9.86 19.15 5.74
N PHE A 21 -8.84 18.53 6.35
CA PHE A 21 -8.67 18.54 7.80
C PHE A 21 -7.31 19.02 8.33
N ASP A 22 -6.59 19.84 7.59
CA ASP A 22 -5.31 20.44 8.01
C ASP A 22 -5.40 21.28 9.32
N VAL A 23 -6.59 21.50 9.84
CA VAL A 23 -6.84 22.46 10.92
C VAL A 23 -6.87 21.86 12.34
N LEU A 24 -6.93 20.52 12.49
CA LEU A 24 -7.14 19.88 13.80
C LEU A 24 -6.07 18.84 14.17
N VAL A 25 -4.84 19.07 13.81
CA VAL A 25 -3.72 18.14 14.09
C VAL A 25 -3.04 18.51 15.40
N SER A 26 -2.88 17.55 16.32
CA SER A 26 -1.99 17.76 17.46
C SER A 26 -0.53 17.87 16.97
N LYS A 27 0.33 18.59 17.69
CA LYS A 27 1.77 18.63 17.38
C LYS A 27 2.39 17.23 17.31
N GLU A 28 1.83 16.30 18.06
CA GLU A 28 2.28 14.91 18.15
C GLU A 28 1.94 14.12 16.90
N ASP A 29 0.71 14.27 16.39
CA ASP A 29 0.29 13.65 15.13
C ASP A 29 1.10 14.20 13.95
N MET A 30 1.44 15.49 13.96
CA MET A 30 2.32 16.09 12.93
C MET A 30 3.69 15.43 12.88
N VAL A 31 4.33 15.22 14.03
CA VAL A 31 5.66 14.59 14.09
C VAL A 31 5.61 13.15 13.54
N ILE A 32 4.56 12.39 13.89
CA ILE A 32 4.37 11.03 13.36
C ILE A 32 4.15 11.09 11.85
N PHE A 33 3.28 11.99 11.38
CA PHE A 33 3.00 12.16 9.96
C PHE A 33 4.27 12.50 9.14
N GLU A 34 5.07 13.48 9.60
CA GLU A 34 6.33 13.84 8.96
C GLU A 34 7.28 12.64 8.88
N LYS A 35 7.35 11.85 9.94
CA LYS A 35 8.18 10.65 9.95
C LYS A 35 7.68 9.57 8.98
N ILE A 36 6.36 9.39 8.87
CA ILE A 36 5.76 8.52 7.85
C ILE A 36 6.11 8.99 6.44
N GLN A 37 6.08 10.31 6.19
CA GLN A 37 6.48 10.86 4.89
C GLN A 37 7.96 10.63 4.60
N ASP A 38 8.85 10.71 5.61
CA ASP A 38 10.27 10.39 5.45
C ASP A 38 10.47 8.92 5.04
N VAL A 39 9.82 7.99 5.75
CA VAL A 39 9.84 6.55 5.43
C VAL A 39 9.32 6.32 4.00
N THR A 40 8.18 6.92 3.65
CA THR A 40 7.59 6.80 2.30
C THR A 40 8.56 7.27 1.22
N ARG A 41 9.27 8.39 1.44
CA ARG A 41 10.27 8.88 0.49
C ARG A 41 11.46 7.95 0.34
N SER A 42 11.93 7.35 1.42
CA SER A 42 13.04 6.38 1.38
C SER A 42 12.63 5.11 0.62
N ILE A 43 11.40 4.61 0.82
CA ILE A 43 10.85 3.50 0.03
C ILE A 43 10.81 3.84 -1.45
N ALA A 44 10.25 5.01 -1.80
CA ALA A 44 10.10 5.44 -3.19
C ALA A 44 11.44 5.63 -3.93
N ARG A 45 12.51 5.91 -3.19
CA ARG A 45 13.86 6.07 -3.73
C ARG A 45 14.70 4.80 -3.69
N ALA A 46 14.18 3.70 -3.12
CA ALA A 46 14.92 2.48 -2.81
C ALA A 46 16.21 2.76 -1.99
N ASP A 47 16.16 3.78 -1.12
CA ASP A 47 17.25 4.13 -0.22
C ASP A 47 17.11 3.34 1.09
N TYR A 48 17.58 2.10 1.06
CA TYR A 48 17.37 1.15 2.17
C TYR A 48 18.18 1.47 3.42
N ASP A 49 19.30 2.17 3.31
CA ASP A 49 20.09 2.59 4.47
C ASP A 49 19.36 3.71 5.23
N GLN A 50 18.84 4.68 4.50
CA GLN A 50 18.01 5.72 5.09
C GLN A 50 16.67 5.18 5.57
N LEU A 51 16.08 4.24 4.85
CA LEU A 51 14.83 3.58 5.25
C LEU A 51 14.95 2.89 6.61
N GLU A 52 16.05 2.15 6.87
CA GLU A 52 16.32 1.51 8.14
C GLU A 52 16.35 2.52 9.29
N THR A 53 17.13 3.58 9.13
CA THR A 53 17.22 4.68 10.11
C THR A 53 15.86 5.34 10.39
N GLN A 54 15.05 5.55 9.34
CA GLN A 54 13.74 6.18 9.48
C GLN A 54 12.72 5.26 10.14
N ILE A 55 12.78 3.95 9.88
CA ILE A 55 11.95 2.93 10.54
C ILE A 55 12.25 2.91 12.04
N GLU A 56 13.52 2.87 12.45
CA GLU A 56 13.92 2.90 13.86
C GLU A 56 13.41 4.16 14.58
N ALA A 57 13.55 5.33 13.93
CA ALA A 57 13.05 6.58 14.48
C ALA A 57 11.52 6.59 14.62
N LEU A 58 10.79 6.05 13.65
CA LEU A 58 9.34 5.91 13.72
C LEU A 58 8.91 4.94 14.83
N GLU A 59 9.59 3.80 14.96
CA GLU A 59 9.32 2.80 15.99
C GLU A 59 9.47 3.39 17.40
N GLN A 60 10.59 4.06 17.67
CA GLN A 60 10.85 4.75 18.94
C GLN A 60 9.79 5.82 19.26
N LEU A 61 9.30 6.52 18.24
CA LEU A 61 8.26 7.52 18.40
C LEU A 61 6.92 6.88 18.77
N LEU A 62 6.54 5.79 18.10
CA LEU A 62 5.29 5.08 18.35
C LEU A 62 5.28 4.35 19.71
N GLU A 63 6.41 3.83 20.18
CA GLU A 63 6.52 3.23 21.50
C GLU A 63 6.17 4.20 22.62
N LYS A 64 6.52 5.47 22.47
CA LYS A 64 6.32 6.50 23.47
C LYS A 64 4.91 7.08 23.48
N LYS A 65 4.20 7.06 22.36
CA LYS A 65 3.04 7.95 22.20
C LYS A 65 1.74 7.29 21.72
N ASN A 66 1.78 6.40 20.75
CA ASN A 66 0.53 5.87 20.18
C ASN A 66 0.74 4.56 19.43
N ARG A 67 0.11 3.49 19.91
CA ARG A 67 0.15 2.15 19.31
C ARG A 67 -1.14 1.84 18.53
N SER A 68 -1.67 2.78 17.75
CA SER A 68 -2.83 2.44 16.94
C SER A 68 -2.46 1.42 15.86
N ASN A 69 -3.41 0.54 15.53
CA ASN A 69 -3.21 -0.48 14.50
C ASN A 69 -2.83 0.12 13.14
N LEU A 70 -3.28 1.32 12.82
CA LEU A 70 -2.94 2.01 11.57
C LEU A 70 -1.45 2.37 11.48
N TYR A 71 -0.87 2.89 12.57
CA TYR A 71 0.55 3.20 12.61
C TYR A 71 1.41 1.94 12.65
N LEU A 72 0.98 0.92 13.41
CA LEU A 72 1.66 -0.37 13.46
C LEU A 72 1.61 -1.09 12.12
N GLN A 73 0.48 -1.02 11.40
CA GLN A 73 0.34 -1.53 10.04
C GLN A 73 1.39 -0.90 9.12
N TYR A 74 1.47 0.45 9.11
CA TYR A 74 2.43 1.15 8.29
C TYR A 74 3.88 0.78 8.64
N LEU A 75 4.22 0.75 9.94
CA LEU A 75 5.56 0.37 10.40
C LEU A 75 5.92 -1.05 9.97
N THR A 76 4.99 -2.01 10.12
CA THR A 76 5.20 -3.40 9.72
C THR A 76 5.35 -3.54 8.21
N PHE A 77 4.55 -2.82 7.43
CA PHE A 77 4.71 -2.72 5.98
C PHE A 77 6.09 -2.17 5.59
N ALA A 78 6.52 -1.07 6.21
CA ALA A 78 7.84 -0.48 5.95
C ALA A 78 9.00 -1.45 6.27
N LYS A 79 8.89 -2.23 7.36
CA LYS A 79 9.84 -3.32 7.68
C LYS A 79 9.85 -4.40 6.58
N GLY A 80 8.69 -4.73 6.03
CA GLY A 80 8.58 -5.64 4.88
C GLY A 80 9.29 -5.10 3.65
N MET A 81 9.12 -3.81 3.33
CA MET A 81 9.82 -3.15 2.22
C MET A 81 11.34 -3.12 2.42
N LEU A 82 11.80 -2.83 3.64
CA LEU A 82 13.22 -2.90 3.99
C LEU A 82 13.77 -4.32 3.82
N LYS A 83 13.04 -5.31 4.33
CA LYS A 83 13.42 -6.73 4.21
C LYS A 83 13.52 -7.16 2.75
N TYR A 84 12.55 -6.79 1.92
CA TYR A 84 12.57 -7.00 0.48
C TYR A 84 13.79 -6.37 -0.17
N GLY A 85 14.05 -5.11 0.08
CA GLY A 85 15.17 -4.40 -0.51
C GLY A 85 16.56 -4.89 -0.06
N ARG A 86 16.65 -5.54 1.09
CA ARG A 86 17.86 -6.21 1.61
C ARG A 86 18.00 -7.66 1.15
N GLY A 87 17.15 -8.14 0.25
CA GLY A 87 17.20 -9.51 -0.28
C GLY A 87 16.69 -10.57 0.69
N GLY A 88 15.74 -10.22 1.53
CA GLY A 88 15.03 -11.18 2.39
C GLY A 88 14.28 -12.24 1.60
N THR A 89 14.02 -13.40 2.21
CA THR A 89 13.28 -14.47 1.52
C THR A 89 11.82 -14.07 1.28
N TYR A 90 11.20 -14.73 0.30
CA TYR A 90 9.79 -14.54 0.00
C TYR A 90 8.91 -14.72 1.26
N GLU A 91 9.13 -15.78 2.01
CA GLU A 91 8.36 -16.11 3.20
C GLU A 91 8.46 -15.02 4.27
N GLU A 92 9.67 -14.47 4.48
CA GLU A 92 9.90 -13.39 5.44
C GLU A 92 9.17 -12.10 5.03
N VAL A 93 9.24 -11.75 3.75
CA VAL A 93 8.64 -10.52 3.22
C VAL A 93 7.12 -10.61 3.21
N VAL A 94 6.57 -11.70 2.63
CA VAL A 94 5.11 -11.91 2.57
C VAL A 94 4.51 -12.00 3.97
N LYS A 95 5.20 -12.65 4.91
CA LYS A 95 4.75 -12.67 6.29
C LYS A 95 4.57 -11.26 6.86
N LEU A 96 5.53 -10.37 6.67
CA LEU A 96 5.44 -8.99 7.14
C LEU A 96 4.29 -8.23 6.47
N PHE A 97 4.06 -8.40 5.17
CA PHE A 97 2.94 -7.78 4.47
C PHE A 97 1.59 -8.34 4.95
N MET A 98 1.50 -9.65 5.18
CA MET A 98 0.29 -10.28 5.73
C MET A 98 0.05 -9.85 7.19
N ASP A 99 1.07 -9.81 8.02
CA ASP A 99 0.96 -9.31 9.40
C ASP A 99 0.48 -7.84 9.40
N ALA A 100 0.99 -7.02 8.48
CA ALA A 100 0.55 -5.63 8.33
C ALA A 100 -0.93 -5.52 7.92
N ILE A 101 -1.34 -6.22 6.85
CA ILE A 101 -2.71 -6.11 6.35
C ILE A 101 -3.74 -6.64 7.35
N HIS A 102 -3.42 -7.68 8.11
CA HIS A 102 -4.30 -8.27 9.11
C HIS A 102 -4.60 -7.36 10.30
N MET A 103 -3.78 -6.34 10.55
CA MET A 103 -4.07 -5.35 11.61
C MET A 103 -5.36 -4.57 11.37
N THR A 104 -5.78 -4.42 10.12
CA THR A 104 -6.97 -3.65 9.74
C THR A 104 -7.96 -4.46 8.88
N LEU A 105 -7.51 -5.49 8.21
CA LEU A 105 -8.31 -6.45 7.42
C LEU A 105 -8.05 -7.89 7.89
N PRO A 106 -8.48 -8.27 9.09
CA PRO A 106 -8.11 -9.55 9.72
C PRO A 106 -8.60 -10.78 8.95
N ASN A 107 -9.60 -10.63 8.09
CA ASN A 107 -10.18 -11.72 7.30
C ASN A 107 -9.62 -11.81 5.87
N PHE A 108 -8.59 -11.03 5.53
CA PHE A 108 -7.95 -11.13 4.23
C PHE A 108 -7.08 -12.40 4.17
N ASP A 109 -7.40 -13.27 3.24
CA ASP A 109 -6.78 -14.60 3.08
C ASP A 109 -5.60 -14.64 2.08
N GLY A 110 -5.20 -13.49 1.57
CA GLY A 110 -4.17 -13.38 0.52
C GLY A 110 -4.69 -13.63 -0.90
N VAL A 111 -5.99 -13.89 -1.07
CA VAL A 111 -6.57 -14.19 -2.39
C VAL A 111 -7.24 -12.97 -3.00
N THR A 112 -8.30 -12.47 -2.36
CA THR A 112 -8.94 -11.19 -2.73
C THR A 112 -9.65 -10.62 -1.51
N PRO A 113 -9.62 -9.29 -1.29
CA PRO A 113 -10.45 -8.67 -0.27
C PRO A 113 -11.94 -8.84 -0.58
N ASN A 114 -12.78 -8.72 0.45
CA ASN A 114 -14.22 -8.69 0.25
C ASN A 114 -14.61 -7.46 -0.59
N GLU A 115 -15.54 -7.63 -1.54
CA GLU A 115 -15.99 -6.56 -2.45
C GLU A 115 -16.59 -5.35 -1.72
N ASN A 116 -17.09 -5.54 -0.49
CA ASN A 116 -17.64 -4.47 0.33
C ASN A 116 -16.58 -3.72 1.15
N ASN A 117 -15.34 -4.20 1.17
CA ASN A 117 -14.28 -3.50 1.88
C ASN A 117 -14.00 -2.14 1.23
N LEU A 118 -13.94 -1.12 2.07
CA LEU A 118 -13.39 0.18 1.71
C LEU A 118 -11.96 0.23 2.25
N LEU A 119 -11.00 0.41 1.35
CA LEU A 119 -9.58 0.34 1.69
C LEU A 119 -8.99 1.72 1.94
N THR A 120 -8.04 1.79 2.87
CA THR A 120 -7.11 2.90 2.97
C THR A 120 -6.06 2.82 1.86
N PHE A 121 -5.39 3.92 1.59
CA PHE A 121 -4.33 3.95 0.58
C PHE A 121 -3.14 3.05 0.93
N HIS A 122 -2.85 2.87 2.23
CA HIS A 122 -1.82 1.93 2.68
C HIS A 122 -2.24 0.47 2.46
N GLU A 123 -3.50 0.12 2.69
CA GLU A 123 -4.02 -1.23 2.42
C GLU A 123 -3.94 -1.57 0.92
N ILE A 124 -4.26 -0.62 0.04
CA ILE A 124 -4.08 -0.77 -1.41
C ILE A 124 -2.61 -1.07 -1.74
N ALA A 125 -1.67 -0.29 -1.18
CA ALA A 125 -0.24 -0.50 -1.40
C ALA A 125 0.24 -1.86 -0.87
N ILE A 126 -0.21 -2.30 0.31
CA ILE A 126 0.17 -3.61 0.87
C ILE A 126 -0.31 -4.73 -0.04
N ILE A 127 -1.56 -4.68 -0.50
CA ILE A 127 -2.15 -5.71 -1.38
C ILE A 127 -1.41 -5.76 -2.72
N ASP A 128 -1.05 -4.62 -3.31
CA ASP A 128 -0.27 -4.55 -4.55
C ASP A 128 1.13 -5.17 -4.38
N ASN A 129 1.78 -4.92 -3.24
CA ASN A 129 3.06 -5.55 -2.92
C ASN A 129 2.94 -7.07 -2.67
N ILE A 130 1.87 -7.55 -2.04
CA ILE A 130 1.60 -8.99 -1.92
C ILE A 130 1.44 -9.62 -3.31
N ALA A 131 0.70 -8.97 -4.22
CA ALA A 131 0.55 -9.43 -5.59
C ALA A 131 1.90 -9.48 -6.33
N THR A 132 2.76 -8.48 -6.14
CA THR A 132 4.11 -8.45 -6.69
C THR A 132 4.95 -9.62 -6.18
N MET A 133 4.89 -9.90 -4.88
CA MET A 133 5.60 -11.06 -4.30
C MET A 133 5.11 -12.40 -4.89
N TYR A 134 3.81 -12.54 -5.16
CA TYR A 134 3.30 -13.73 -5.86
C TYR A 134 3.87 -13.85 -7.27
N ALA A 135 3.92 -12.75 -8.02
CA ALA A 135 4.48 -12.75 -9.37
C ALA A 135 5.97 -13.15 -9.39
N GLU A 136 6.76 -12.66 -8.43
CA GLU A 136 8.18 -13.00 -8.30
C GLU A 136 8.42 -14.48 -7.98
N GLN A 137 7.45 -15.14 -7.33
CA GLN A 137 7.45 -16.58 -7.08
C GLN A 137 6.81 -17.40 -8.21
N ASN A 138 6.58 -16.79 -9.37
CA ASN A 138 5.91 -17.42 -10.51
C ASN A 138 4.46 -17.89 -10.20
N MET A 139 3.84 -17.32 -9.16
CA MET A 139 2.44 -17.55 -8.80
C MET A 139 1.54 -16.55 -9.55
N MET A 140 1.66 -16.53 -10.88
CA MET A 140 1.08 -15.50 -11.74
C MET A 140 -0.44 -15.39 -11.65
N GLU A 141 -1.14 -16.51 -11.48
CA GLU A 141 -2.61 -16.51 -11.35
C GLU A 141 -3.07 -15.78 -10.08
N GLN A 142 -2.35 -15.94 -8.96
CA GLN A 142 -2.62 -15.22 -7.72
C GLN A 142 -2.31 -13.72 -7.87
N ALA A 143 -1.17 -13.40 -8.49
CA ALA A 143 -0.78 -12.02 -8.77
C ALA A 143 -1.82 -11.31 -9.65
N LEU A 144 -2.22 -11.93 -10.76
CA LEU A 144 -3.23 -11.38 -11.65
C LEU A 144 -4.59 -11.21 -10.97
N ARG A 145 -5.01 -12.17 -10.13
CA ARG A 145 -6.27 -12.08 -9.39
C ARG A 145 -6.32 -10.85 -8.51
N LEU A 146 -5.26 -10.61 -7.71
CA LEU A 146 -5.15 -9.42 -6.87
C LEU A 146 -5.05 -8.14 -7.69
N GLY A 147 -4.22 -8.13 -8.74
CA GLY A 147 -4.05 -6.98 -9.62
C GLY A 147 -5.34 -6.55 -10.31
N TYR A 148 -6.10 -7.51 -10.87
CA TYR A 148 -7.40 -7.21 -11.48
C TYR A 148 -8.43 -6.75 -10.45
N TRP A 149 -8.41 -7.33 -9.24
CA TRP A 149 -9.27 -6.88 -8.16
C TRP A 149 -8.96 -5.42 -7.79
N LEU A 150 -7.68 -5.08 -7.62
CA LEU A 150 -7.24 -3.69 -7.35
C LEU A 150 -7.62 -2.74 -8.49
N LYS A 151 -7.40 -3.15 -9.76
CA LYS A 151 -7.83 -2.37 -10.93
C LYS A 151 -9.32 -2.05 -10.85
N GLN A 152 -10.15 -3.08 -10.64
CA GLN A 152 -11.60 -2.92 -10.53
C GLN A 152 -11.99 -2.04 -9.34
N TYR A 153 -11.31 -2.18 -8.21
CA TYR A 153 -11.50 -1.32 -7.03
C TYR A 153 -11.27 0.14 -7.36
N MET A 154 -10.13 0.48 -8.00
CA MET A 154 -9.77 1.84 -8.38
C MET A 154 -10.72 2.45 -9.42
N GLU A 155 -11.39 1.62 -10.23
CA GLU A 155 -12.36 2.05 -11.22
C GLU A 155 -13.76 2.26 -10.64
N LYS A 156 -14.22 1.36 -9.78
CA LYS A 156 -15.60 1.34 -9.27
C LYS A 156 -15.80 2.15 -7.99
N LYS A 157 -14.78 2.26 -7.14
CA LYS A 157 -14.89 3.00 -5.88
C LYS A 157 -14.49 4.44 -6.08
N PHE A 158 -15.10 5.30 -5.26
CA PHE A 158 -14.65 6.69 -5.20
C PHE A 158 -13.29 6.71 -4.48
N VAL A 159 -12.26 7.13 -5.20
CA VAL A 159 -10.90 7.30 -4.70
C VAL A 159 -10.45 8.71 -5.04
N ASP A 160 -9.84 9.41 -4.09
CA ASP A 160 -9.30 10.74 -4.30
C ASP A 160 -8.43 10.80 -5.57
N GLY A 161 -8.61 11.83 -6.37
CA GLY A 161 -7.96 11.94 -7.68
C GLY A 161 -6.43 11.94 -7.59
N LYS A 162 -5.84 12.58 -6.56
CA LYS A 162 -4.39 12.61 -6.35
C LYS A 162 -3.86 11.21 -6.03
N GLU A 163 -4.53 10.50 -5.11
CA GLU A 163 -4.14 9.16 -4.73
C GLU A 163 -4.37 8.16 -5.88
N LYS A 164 -5.47 8.33 -6.62
CA LYS A 164 -5.71 7.54 -7.82
C LYS A 164 -4.61 7.72 -8.85
N THR A 165 -4.19 8.96 -9.11
CA THR A 165 -3.10 9.28 -10.04
C THR A 165 -1.75 8.68 -9.57
N ALA A 166 -1.51 8.60 -8.27
CA ALA A 166 -0.27 8.04 -7.73
C ALA A 166 -0.23 6.50 -7.81
N ARG A 167 -1.36 5.82 -7.61
CA ARG A 167 -1.39 4.35 -7.41
C ARG A 167 -1.90 3.56 -8.59
N TYR A 168 -2.91 4.07 -9.28
CA TYR A 168 -3.54 3.32 -10.36
C TYR A 168 -2.59 2.99 -11.53
N PRO A 169 -1.70 3.91 -11.99
CA PRO A 169 -0.71 3.58 -13.00
C PRO A 169 0.24 2.45 -12.58
N MET A 170 0.62 2.36 -11.29
CA MET A 170 1.47 1.27 -10.78
C MET A 170 0.77 -0.08 -10.86
N ILE A 171 -0.50 -0.15 -10.47
CA ILE A 171 -1.32 -1.36 -10.58
C ILE A 171 -1.42 -1.80 -12.05
N LEU A 172 -1.69 -0.88 -12.96
CA LEU A 172 -1.76 -1.18 -14.40
C LEU A 172 -0.40 -1.62 -14.95
N TYR A 173 0.68 -0.97 -14.57
CA TYR A 173 2.04 -1.35 -14.95
C TYR A 173 2.38 -2.77 -14.51
N ASN A 174 2.09 -3.11 -13.25
CA ASN A 174 2.31 -4.45 -12.72
C ASN A 174 1.50 -5.51 -13.50
N LEU A 175 0.22 -5.24 -13.76
CA LEU A 175 -0.62 -6.12 -14.58
C LEU A 175 -0.06 -6.32 -15.99
N CYS A 176 0.39 -5.25 -16.66
CA CYS A 176 1.02 -5.36 -17.99
C CYS A 176 2.24 -6.26 -17.98
N ASN A 177 3.12 -6.09 -16.97
CA ASN A 177 4.33 -6.90 -16.83
C ASN A 177 4.00 -8.38 -16.60
N TRP A 178 3.07 -8.68 -15.70
CA TRP A 178 2.67 -10.05 -15.38
C TRP A 178 2.01 -10.74 -16.58
N LEU A 179 1.12 -10.03 -17.30
CA LEU A 179 0.49 -10.54 -18.53
C LEU A 179 1.53 -10.77 -19.63
N GLY A 180 2.50 -9.85 -19.79
CA GLY A 180 3.60 -9.99 -20.73
C GLY A 180 4.46 -11.22 -20.44
N ASN A 181 4.78 -11.49 -19.16
CA ASN A 181 5.50 -12.68 -18.73
C ASN A 181 4.73 -13.99 -18.99
N MET A 182 3.42 -13.93 -19.09
CA MET A 182 2.55 -15.06 -19.46
C MET A 182 2.24 -15.12 -20.96
N GLU A 183 2.90 -14.30 -21.79
CA GLU A 183 2.66 -14.19 -23.24
C GLU A 183 1.23 -13.76 -23.60
N ARG A 184 0.46 -13.18 -22.66
CA ARG A 184 -0.90 -12.67 -22.86
C ARG A 184 -0.85 -11.24 -23.38
N TYR A 185 -0.23 -11.04 -24.55
CA TYR A 185 0.13 -9.73 -25.08
C TYR A 185 -1.07 -8.85 -25.44
N GLU A 186 -2.15 -9.44 -25.95
CA GLU A 186 -3.37 -8.66 -26.28
C GLU A 186 -4.00 -8.07 -25.01
N GLU A 187 -4.09 -8.86 -23.94
CA GLU A 187 -4.60 -8.36 -22.65
C GLU A 187 -3.66 -7.33 -22.04
N ALA A 188 -2.34 -7.55 -22.12
CA ALA A 188 -1.36 -6.56 -21.67
C ALA A 188 -1.53 -5.22 -22.41
N LYS A 189 -1.79 -5.27 -23.72
CA LYS A 189 -2.05 -4.10 -24.55
C LYS A 189 -3.32 -3.37 -24.11
N GLU A 190 -4.41 -4.09 -23.87
CA GLU A 190 -5.67 -3.48 -23.40
C GLU A 190 -5.45 -2.74 -22.05
N ILE A 191 -4.71 -3.36 -21.11
CA ILE A 191 -4.37 -2.71 -19.84
C ILE A 191 -3.49 -1.48 -20.04
N ALA A 192 -2.49 -1.55 -20.95
CA ALA A 192 -1.63 -0.41 -21.26
C ALA A 192 -2.42 0.76 -21.88
N GLU A 193 -3.38 0.49 -22.77
CA GLU A 193 -4.27 1.51 -23.35
C GLU A 193 -5.11 2.20 -22.25
N VAL A 194 -5.60 1.45 -21.25
CA VAL A 194 -6.28 2.05 -20.09
C VAL A 194 -5.33 3.00 -19.35
N GLY A 195 -4.08 2.61 -19.14
CA GLY A 195 -3.07 3.44 -18.47
C GLY A 195 -2.76 4.73 -19.23
N VAL A 196 -2.55 4.64 -20.55
CA VAL A 196 -2.29 5.80 -21.41
C VAL A 196 -3.47 6.78 -21.41
N ASN A 197 -4.69 6.27 -21.47
CA ASN A 197 -5.90 7.11 -21.47
C ASN A 197 -6.19 7.74 -20.10
N PHE A 198 -5.61 7.20 -19.02
CA PHE A 198 -5.78 7.74 -17.67
C PHE A 198 -4.80 8.88 -17.36
N CYS A 199 -3.59 8.87 -17.92
CA CYS A 199 -2.54 9.89 -17.70
C CYS A 199 -2.76 11.12 -18.57
#